data_d6383b987b77d370515ddda2b383f5f2
#
_entry.id   d6383b987b77d370515ddda2b383f5f2
#
_cell.length_a   1.000
_cell.length_b   1.000
_cell.length_c   1.000
_cell.angle_alpha   90.00
_cell.angle_beta   90.00
_cell.angle_gamma   90.00
#
_symmetry.space_group_name_H-M   'P 1'
#
loop_
_entity.id
_entity.type
_entity.pdbx_description
1 polymer ?
#
loop_
_entity_poly.entity_id
_entity_poly.type
_entity_poly.pdbx_seq_one_letter_code
_entity_poly.pdbx_strand_id
1 'polypeptide(L)'
;MKKKAYINQKIKKFNEEIVVPGDKSISIRFVLLASQAIGKSVAYNILRSQDVLSALNAIKKLGILYNLNKKNCEIYGKGFNGFNFKNNIKIDAGNSGTLSRLIFGLLINSKNAIILKGDQSLSQRDFSRVIKPMKMFGQNIESKNNRLPIKVRGTNFSRPINYTELKGSAQIKSCILLAAMKTAGKTKIKCIPSRDHTEKLFSYLNLPIKIKKEKKFETITFNGKKNYKGFNYVIPGDISSSSFFIALTLLSKNSKILIKNVNVNNSRTGIIDILKIMNAKIYLKNKRTYNGEKIADIFVKSSNKLK
;
A
#
# COMPACT_ATOMS: atom_id res chain seq x y z
N MET A 1 12.20 -8.97 23.35
CA MET A 1 11.20 -9.46 24.33
C MET A 1 9.85 -9.71 23.66
N LYS A 2 9.28 -10.90 23.75
CA LYS A 2 7.90 -11.17 23.32
C LYS A 2 6.96 -10.52 24.35
N LYS A 3 6.19 -9.52 23.94
CA LYS A 3 5.15 -8.94 24.80
C LYS A 3 4.02 -9.97 24.94
N LYS A 4 3.68 -10.34 26.18
CA LYS A 4 2.52 -11.17 26.48
C LYS A 4 1.35 -10.26 26.83
N ALA A 5 0.17 -10.53 26.27
CA ALA A 5 -1.08 -9.90 26.68
C ALA A 5 -1.91 -10.93 27.46
N TYR A 6 -2.47 -10.52 28.59
CA TYR A 6 -3.36 -11.34 29.41
C TYR A 6 -4.77 -10.74 29.33
N ILE A 7 -5.75 -11.56 28.97
CA ILE A 7 -7.16 -11.15 28.92
C ILE A 7 -7.85 -11.85 30.10
N ASN A 8 -8.09 -11.12 31.18
CA ASN A 8 -8.61 -11.66 32.43
C ASN A 8 -10.12 -11.44 32.60
N GLN A 9 -10.75 -10.65 31.74
CA GLN A 9 -12.16 -10.30 31.86
C GLN A 9 -12.89 -10.45 30.53
N LYS A 10 -14.12 -10.95 30.59
CA LYS A 10 -15.02 -11.00 29.45
C LYS A 10 -15.71 -9.64 29.26
N ILE A 11 -15.69 -9.11 28.05
CA ILE A 11 -16.44 -7.89 27.71
C ILE A 11 -17.94 -8.23 27.82
N LYS A 12 -18.67 -7.47 28.66
CA LYS A 12 -20.11 -7.69 28.89
C LYS A 12 -20.95 -6.88 27.90
N LYS A 13 -20.79 -5.57 27.89
CA LYS A 13 -21.54 -4.61 27.07
C LYS A 13 -20.68 -3.37 26.81
N PHE A 14 -20.77 -2.79 25.62
CA PHE A 14 -20.11 -1.52 25.31
C PHE A 14 -20.91 -0.70 24.29
N ASN A 15 -20.68 0.61 24.32
CA ASN A 15 -21.18 1.57 23.36
C ASN A 15 -20.07 2.57 23.10
N GLU A 16 -19.31 2.36 22.04
CA GLU A 16 -18.04 3.06 21.81
C GLU A 16 -18.01 3.74 20.45
N GLU A 17 -17.27 4.84 20.41
CA GLU A 17 -16.85 5.49 19.19
C GLU A 17 -15.32 5.42 19.11
N ILE A 18 -14.78 4.88 18.02
CA ILE A 18 -13.34 4.70 17.85
C ILE A 18 -12.87 5.18 16.48
N VAL A 19 -11.57 5.49 16.43
CA VAL A 19 -10.82 5.67 15.20
C VAL A 19 -9.75 4.59 15.15
N VAL A 20 -9.70 3.84 14.06
CA VAL A 20 -8.67 2.82 13.85
C VAL A 20 -7.44 3.46 13.18
N PRO A 21 -6.25 2.89 13.37
CA PRO A 21 -5.05 3.34 12.67
C PRO A 21 -5.21 3.31 11.16
N GLY A 22 -4.43 4.15 10.47
CA GLY A 22 -4.49 4.31 9.02
C GLY A 22 -4.21 3.03 8.24
N ASP A 23 -4.77 2.93 7.03
CA ASP A 23 -4.60 1.78 6.13
C ASP A 23 -3.11 1.54 5.82
N LYS A 24 -2.65 0.29 6.08
CA LYS A 24 -1.26 -0.12 5.88
C LYS A 24 -0.82 0.00 4.42
N SER A 25 -1.67 -0.41 3.50
CA SER A 25 -1.36 -0.43 2.08
C SER A 25 -1.22 0.98 1.51
N ILE A 26 -2.05 1.91 1.98
CA ILE A 26 -2.00 3.33 1.61
C ILE A 26 -0.80 4.00 2.29
N SER A 27 -0.55 3.73 3.58
CA SER A 27 0.61 4.27 4.31
C SER A 27 1.94 3.97 3.61
N ILE A 28 2.17 2.72 3.21
CA ILE A 28 3.40 2.36 2.49
C ILE A 28 3.47 3.06 1.13
N ARG A 29 2.35 3.14 0.39
CA ARG A 29 2.31 3.82 -0.91
C ARG A 29 2.56 5.31 -0.78
N PHE A 30 2.00 5.94 0.26
CA PHE A 30 2.30 7.34 0.56
C PHE A 30 3.81 7.53 0.75
N VAL A 31 4.47 6.72 1.60
CA VAL A 31 5.92 6.81 1.84
C VAL A 31 6.70 6.72 0.54
N LEU A 32 6.37 5.73 -0.30
CA LEU A 32 7.07 5.51 -1.55
C LEU A 32 6.83 6.64 -2.56
N LEU A 33 5.61 7.13 -2.72
CA LEU A 33 5.29 8.24 -3.61
C LEU A 33 5.85 9.57 -3.10
N ALA A 34 5.71 9.87 -1.81
CA ALA A 34 6.26 11.08 -1.23
C ALA A 34 7.78 11.17 -1.42
N SER A 35 8.49 10.04 -1.40
CA SER A 35 9.94 10.01 -1.67
C SER A 35 10.30 10.46 -3.09
N GLN A 36 9.37 10.37 -4.05
CA GLN A 36 9.55 10.72 -5.46
C GLN A 36 8.93 12.08 -5.83
N ALA A 37 8.22 12.71 -4.91
CA ALA A 37 7.68 14.07 -5.09
C ALA A 37 8.82 15.11 -5.04
N ILE A 38 8.59 16.30 -5.56
CA ILE A 38 9.49 17.44 -5.41
C ILE A 38 9.03 18.27 -4.22
N GLY A 39 9.81 18.30 -3.13
CA GLY A 39 9.51 19.04 -1.91
C GLY A 39 8.82 18.23 -0.83
N LYS A 40 8.21 18.91 0.14
CA LYS A 40 7.62 18.30 1.35
C LYS A 40 6.24 17.70 1.07
N SER A 41 6.05 16.45 1.49
CA SER A 41 4.74 15.78 1.59
C SER A 41 4.40 15.47 3.03
N VAL A 42 3.12 15.57 3.42
CA VAL A 42 2.66 15.34 4.80
C VAL A 42 1.54 14.30 4.82
N ALA A 43 1.71 13.24 5.62
CA ALA A 43 0.64 12.30 5.91
C ALA A 43 0.09 12.49 7.32
N TYR A 44 -1.23 12.53 7.43
CA TYR A 44 -1.95 12.43 8.70
C TYR A 44 -2.51 11.03 8.89
N ASN A 45 -2.58 10.55 10.12
CA ASN A 45 -3.04 9.19 10.47
C ASN A 45 -2.23 8.06 9.80
N ILE A 46 -0.93 8.25 9.57
CA ILE A 46 -0.08 7.20 9.02
C ILE A 46 0.06 6.04 10.01
N LEU A 47 -0.06 4.80 9.51
CA LEU A 47 0.12 3.62 10.34
C LEU A 47 1.57 3.49 10.83
N ARG A 48 1.76 3.24 12.13
CA ARG A 48 3.08 3.05 12.76
C ARG A 48 3.45 1.58 12.97
N SER A 49 3.09 0.73 12.01
CA SER A 49 3.48 -0.69 12.04
C SER A 49 4.92 -0.88 11.55
N GLN A 50 5.51 -2.04 11.87
CA GLN A 50 6.85 -2.39 11.40
C GLN A 50 6.97 -2.32 9.87
N ASP A 51 5.93 -2.71 9.13
CA ASP A 51 5.90 -2.63 7.66
C ASP A 51 6.10 -1.19 7.15
N VAL A 52 5.46 -0.21 7.78
CA VAL A 52 5.56 1.21 7.41
C VAL A 52 6.89 1.80 7.88
N LEU A 53 7.35 1.44 9.09
CA LEU A 53 8.66 1.84 9.59
C LEU A 53 9.80 1.30 8.71
N SER A 54 9.69 0.05 8.21
CA SER A 54 10.62 -0.50 7.23
C SER A 54 10.62 0.31 5.94
N ALA A 55 9.46 0.80 5.48
CA ALA A 55 9.39 1.66 4.29
C ALA A 55 10.07 3.03 4.52
N LEU A 56 9.84 3.66 5.67
CA LEU A 56 10.50 4.91 6.06
C LEU A 56 12.02 4.73 6.16
N ASN A 57 12.47 3.65 6.79
CA ASN A 57 13.90 3.33 6.89
C ASN A 57 14.52 3.05 5.52
N ALA A 58 13.79 2.39 4.61
CA ALA A 58 14.26 2.15 3.25
C ALA A 58 14.49 3.47 2.50
N ILE A 59 13.53 4.39 2.48
CA ILE A 59 13.72 5.69 1.81
C ILE A 59 14.81 6.53 2.47
N LYS A 60 14.98 6.46 3.80
CA LYS A 60 16.09 7.11 4.52
C LYS A 60 17.45 6.60 4.03
N LYS A 61 17.61 5.28 3.90
CA LYS A 61 18.82 4.67 3.33
C LYS A 61 19.05 5.08 1.86
N LEU A 62 18.00 5.40 1.14
CA LEU A 62 18.08 5.92 -0.23
C LEU A 62 18.32 7.43 -0.30
N GLY A 63 18.56 8.10 0.84
CA GLY A 63 18.92 9.52 0.92
C GLY A 63 17.73 10.49 1.02
N ILE A 64 16.54 9.99 1.35
CA ILE A 64 15.33 10.81 1.55
C ILE A 64 15.10 11.03 3.05
N LEU A 65 15.03 12.29 3.46
CA LEU A 65 14.75 12.67 4.83
C LEU A 65 13.27 12.54 5.14
N TYR A 66 12.96 12.17 6.38
CA TYR A 66 11.60 12.20 6.92
C TYR A 66 11.58 12.59 8.38
N ASN A 67 10.45 13.12 8.83
CA ASN A 67 10.15 13.39 10.23
C ASN A 67 8.83 12.67 10.59
N LEU A 68 8.85 11.81 11.60
CA LEU A 68 7.67 11.10 12.09
C LEU A 68 7.40 11.51 13.53
N ASN A 69 6.41 12.34 13.74
CA ASN A 69 5.96 12.80 15.06
C ASN A 69 4.57 12.22 15.41
N LYS A 70 4.05 12.54 16.62
CA LYS A 70 2.76 11.99 17.09
C LYS A 70 1.57 12.32 16.17
N LYS A 71 1.59 13.46 15.46
CA LYS A 71 0.47 13.99 14.66
C LYS A 71 0.55 13.59 13.19
N ASN A 72 1.75 13.59 12.61
CA ASN A 72 1.94 13.40 11.17
C ASN A 72 3.28 12.73 10.83
N CYS A 73 3.46 12.47 9.53
CA CYS A 73 4.71 12.07 8.93
C CYS A 73 5.03 13.02 7.77
N GLU A 74 6.17 13.68 7.83
CA GLU A 74 6.68 14.56 6.77
C GLU A 74 7.78 13.83 6.00
N ILE A 75 7.77 13.92 4.67
CA ILE A 75 8.78 13.32 3.80
C ILE A 75 9.25 14.40 2.82
N TYR A 76 10.57 14.57 2.73
CA TYR A 76 11.21 15.58 1.90
C TYR A 76 11.71 14.92 0.60
N GLY A 77 10.80 14.76 -0.33
CA GLY A 77 11.06 14.13 -1.64
C GLY A 77 11.97 14.99 -2.52
N LYS A 78 12.78 14.31 -3.35
CA LYS A 78 13.78 14.96 -4.22
C LYS A 78 13.54 14.68 -5.70
N GLY A 79 12.31 14.27 -6.07
CA GLY A 79 11.97 13.91 -7.44
C GLY A 79 12.51 12.54 -7.88
N PHE A 80 12.31 12.18 -9.13
CA PHE A 80 12.60 10.84 -9.67
C PHE A 80 14.07 10.43 -9.61
N ASN A 81 15.00 11.38 -9.66
CA ASN A 81 16.43 11.13 -9.62
C ASN A 81 17.05 11.46 -8.24
N GLY A 82 16.21 11.72 -7.24
CA GLY A 82 16.64 12.22 -5.94
C GLY A 82 17.23 11.18 -4.99
N PHE A 83 17.24 9.89 -5.36
CA PHE A 83 17.90 8.87 -4.55
C PHE A 83 19.43 9.02 -4.62
N ASN A 84 20.05 9.14 -3.45
CA ASN A 84 21.50 9.23 -3.30
C ASN A 84 21.97 8.28 -2.21
N PHE A 85 22.68 7.23 -2.58
CA PHE A 85 23.15 6.19 -1.69
C PHE A 85 24.37 5.45 -2.26
N LYS A 86 25.14 4.80 -1.38
CA LYS A 86 26.33 4.01 -1.76
C LYS A 86 25.88 2.72 -2.47
N ASN A 87 26.75 2.22 -3.39
CA ASN A 87 26.51 0.96 -4.08
C ASN A 87 26.41 -0.22 -3.09
N ASN A 88 25.54 -1.19 -3.39
CA ASN A 88 25.31 -2.40 -2.60
C ASN A 88 24.84 -2.16 -1.15
N ILE A 89 24.16 -1.03 -0.86
CA ILE A 89 23.55 -0.85 0.46
C ILE A 89 22.51 -1.95 0.75
N LYS A 90 22.43 -2.34 2.01
CA LYS A 90 21.45 -3.35 2.46
C LYS A 90 20.18 -2.66 2.92
N ILE A 91 19.06 -2.97 2.26
CA ILE A 91 17.71 -2.56 2.67
C ILE A 91 17.00 -3.74 3.29
N ASP A 92 16.56 -3.60 4.53
CA ASP A 92 15.79 -4.60 5.24
C ASP A 92 14.30 -4.25 5.18
N ALA A 93 13.52 -5.10 4.53
CA ALA A 93 12.08 -4.96 4.43
C ALA A 93 11.34 -5.57 5.65
N GLY A 94 12.04 -6.21 6.59
CA GLY A 94 11.43 -6.95 7.68
C GLY A 94 10.48 -8.03 7.12
N ASN A 95 9.21 -8.00 7.54
CA ASN A 95 8.16 -8.86 6.96
C ASN A 95 7.30 -8.12 5.90
N SER A 96 7.66 -6.90 5.51
CA SER A 96 6.86 -6.08 4.61
C SER A 96 6.88 -6.57 3.16
N GLY A 97 5.95 -7.47 2.82
CA GLY A 97 5.76 -7.93 1.45
C GLY A 97 5.31 -6.82 0.48
N THR A 98 4.76 -5.73 0.98
CA THR A 98 4.39 -4.57 0.14
C THR A 98 5.63 -3.75 -0.20
N LEU A 99 6.40 -3.33 0.80
CA LEU A 99 7.66 -2.60 0.56
C LEU A 99 8.57 -3.40 -0.37
N SER A 100 8.82 -4.68 -0.02
CA SER A 100 9.78 -5.53 -0.73
C SER A 100 9.47 -5.71 -2.21
N ARG A 101 8.21 -5.63 -2.62
CA ARG A 101 7.82 -5.72 -4.03
C ARG A 101 7.76 -4.37 -4.74
N LEU A 102 7.25 -3.34 -4.07
CA LEU A 102 7.05 -2.03 -4.69
C LEU A 102 8.36 -1.27 -4.90
N ILE A 103 9.36 -1.48 -4.05
CA ILE A 103 10.64 -0.76 -4.12
C ILE A 103 11.39 -1.01 -5.43
N PHE A 104 11.21 -2.17 -6.07
CA PHE A 104 11.81 -2.47 -7.38
C PHE A 104 11.43 -1.42 -8.42
N GLY A 105 10.15 -1.02 -8.47
CA GLY A 105 9.69 -0.01 -9.41
C GLY A 105 10.35 1.36 -9.20
N LEU A 106 10.61 1.74 -7.95
CA LEU A 106 11.28 3.02 -7.65
C LEU A 106 12.76 3.03 -8.06
N LEU A 107 13.38 1.86 -8.13
CA LEU A 107 14.81 1.71 -8.43
C LEU A 107 15.10 1.51 -9.92
N ILE A 108 14.10 1.67 -10.80
CA ILE A 108 14.22 1.35 -12.23
C ILE A 108 15.39 2.09 -12.92
N ASN A 109 15.65 3.33 -12.52
CA ASN A 109 16.74 4.15 -13.08
C ASN A 109 17.90 4.36 -12.08
N SER A 110 18.01 3.54 -11.04
CA SER A 110 19.06 3.68 -10.04
C SER A 110 20.42 3.24 -10.60
N LYS A 111 21.42 4.13 -10.54
CA LYS A 111 22.81 3.82 -10.95
C LYS A 111 23.44 2.82 -9.99
N ASN A 112 23.17 2.92 -8.70
CA ASN A 112 23.71 2.07 -7.65
C ASN A 112 22.77 0.89 -7.37
N ALA A 113 23.36 -0.26 -7.03
CA ALA A 113 22.64 -1.44 -6.63
C ALA A 113 22.25 -1.38 -5.14
N ILE A 114 21.15 -2.02 -4.79
CA ILE A 114 20.78 -2.38 -3.42
C ILE A 114 20.80 -3.90 -3.24
N ILE A 115 20.94 -4.35 -2.00
CA ILE A 115 20.71 -5.73 -1.58
C ILE A 115 19.47 -5.72 -0.69
N LEU A 116 18.35 -6.21 -1.22
CA LEU A 116 17.08 -6.31 -0.49
C LEU A 116 17.09 -7.56 0.38
N LYS A 117 16.79 -7.40 1.67
CA LYS A 117 16.65 -8.46 2.67
C LYS A 117 15.28 -8.42 3.30
N GLY A 118 14.93 -9.50 3.99
CA GLY A 118 13.73 -9.59 4.81
C GLY A 118 13.92 -10.63 5.92
N ASP A 119 12.90 -10.79 6.75
CA ASP A 119 12.90 -11.84 7.77
C ASP A 119 12.79 -13.24 7.14
N GLN A 120 12.82 -14.28 7.98
CA GLN A 120 12.74 -15.67 7.53
C GLN A 120 11.49 -15.94 6.68
N SER A 121 10.33 -15.47 7.10
CA SER A 121 9.05 -15.66 6.40
C SER A 121 9.04 -14.97 5.03
N LEU A 122 9.50 -13.70 4.96
CA LEU A 122 9.55 -12.96 3.70
C LEU A 122 10.57 -13.55 2.75
N SER A 123 11.69 -14.05 3.27
CA SER A 123 12.78 -14.62 2.48
C SER A 123 12.40 -15.92 1.76
N GLN A 124 11.39 -16.62 2.26
CA GLN A 124 10.85 -17.83 1.62
C GLN A 124 9.87 -17.54 0.48
N ARG A 125 9.37 -16.29 0.34
CA ARG A 125 8.36 -15.92 -0.67
C ARG A 125 9.01 -15.81 -2.05
N ASP A 126 8.25 -16.22 -3.07
CA ASP A 126 8.63 -16.07 -4.47
C ASP A 126 8.45 -14.61 -4.95
N PHE A 127 9.46 -14.09 -5.61
CA PHE A 127 9.51 -12.77 -6.24
C PHE A 127 9.49 -12.81 -7.77
N SER A 128 9.41 -13.99 -8.40
CA SER A 128 9.40 -14.16 -9.86
C SER A 128 8.42 -13.22 -10.57
N ARG A 129 7.23 -13.03 -9.97
CA ARG A 129 6.15 -12.18 -10.50
C ARG A 129 6.50 -10.69 -10.53
N VAL A 130 7.41 -10.23 -9.68
CA VAL A 130 7.96 -8.85 -9.71
C VAL A 130 9.18 -8.80 -10.62
N ILE A 131 10.07 -9.78 -10.51
CA ILE A 131 11.33 -9.82 -11.26
C ILE A 131 11.05 -9.81 -12.77
N LYS A 132 10.08 -10.61 -13.24
CA LYS A 132 9.74 -10.71 -14.66
C LYS A 132 9.42 -9.36 -15.31
N PRO A 133 8.40 -8.58 -14.86
CA PRO A 133 8.11 -7.28 -15.45
C PRO A 133 9.24 -6.26 -15.26
N MET A 134 9.97 -6.30 -14.16
CA MET A 134 11.08 -5.37 -13.93
C MET A 134 12.26 -5.62 -14.89
N LYS A 135 12.58 -6.87 -15.19
CA LYS A 135 13.55 -7.21 -16.24
C LYS A 135 13.07 -6.76 -17.64
N MET A 136 11.78 -6.80 -17.91
CA MET A 136 11.23 -6.24 -19.17
C MET A 136 11.45 -4.73 -19.29
N PHE A 137 11.39 -3.96 -18.19
CA PHE A 137 11.79 -2.56 -18.17
C PHE A 137 13.30 -2.32 -18.36
N GLY A 138 14.13 -3.37 -18.25
CA GLY A 138 15.59 -3.32 -18.37
C GLY A 138 16.34 -3.36 -17.03
N GLN A 139 15.65 -3.59 -15.91
CA GLN A 139 16.29 -3.64 -14.59
C GLN A 139 17.18 -4.88 -14.45
N ASN A 140 18.37 -4.70 -13.89
CA ASN A 140 19.26 -5.81 -13.56
C ASN A 140 18.93 -6.35 -12.17
N ILE A 141 18.58 -7.64 -12.11
CA ILE A 141 18.15 -8.31 -10.88
C ILE A 141 18.83 -9.65 -10.76
N GLU A 142 19.60 -9.82 -9.68
CA GLU A 142 20.30 -11.04 -9.31
C GLU A 142 19.63 -11.65 -8.07
N SER A 143 19.26 -12.94 -8.15
CA SER A 143 18.63 -13.66 -7.03
C SER A 143 18.84 -15.16 -7.16
N LYS A 144 18.93 -15.87 -6.04
CA LYS A 144 18.87 -17.33 -6.00
C LYS A 144 17.42 -17.78 -5.89
N ASN A 145 16.93 -18.57 -6.84
CA ASN A 145 15.56 -19.11 -6.86
C ASN A 145 14.45 -18.05 -6.70
N ASN A 146 14.65 -16.82 -7.22
CA ASN A 146 13.72 -15.70 -7.08
C ASN A 146 13.34 -15.37 -5.62
N ARG A 147 14.23 -15.62 -4.67
CA ARG A 147 14.01 -15.37 -3.23
C ARG A 147 15.03 -14.36 -2.70
N LEU A 148 14.72 -13.78 -1.53
CA LEU A 148 15.65 -12.90 -0.83
C LEU A 148 16.84 -13.70 -0.27
N PRO A 149 18.06 -13.06 -0.22
CA PRO A 149 18.34 -11.69 -0.62
C PRO A 149 18.36 -11.51 -2.14
N ILE A 150 17.89 -10.34 -2.60
CA ILE A 150 17.87 -9.99 -4.03
C ILE A 150 18.71 -8.74 -4.24
N LYS A 151 19.65 -8.77 -5.18
CA LYS A 151 20.39 -7.59 -5.61
C LYS A 151 19.67 -6.95 -6.79
N VAL A 152 19.42 -5.66 -6.67
CA VAL A 152 18.65 -4.88 -7.65
C VAL A 152 19.46 -3.66 -8.05
N ARG A 153 19.67 -3.49 -9.35
CA ARG A 153 20.26 -2.31 -9.96
C ARG A 153 19.34 -1.81 -11.08
N GLY A 154 19.15 -0.51 -11.20
CA GLY A 154 18.39 0.07 -12.28
C GLY A 154 19.09 -0.03 -13.64
N THR A 155 18.48 0.60 -14.63
CA THR A 155 19.03 0.71 -15.99
C THR A 155 19.13 2.17 -16.41
N ASN A 156 20.08 2.49 -17.27
CA ASN A 156 20.16 3.80 -17.90
C ASN A 156 19.08 4.00 -18.99
N PHE A 157 18.59 2.90 -19.56
CA PHE A 157 17.65 2.88 -20.68
C PHE A 157 16.42 2.05 -20.33
N SER A 158 15.58 2.60 -19.43
CA SER A 158 14.29 1.98 -19.15
C SER A 158 13.33 2.16 -20.33
N ARG A 159 12.66 1.07 -20.72
CA ARG A 159 11.67 1.05 -21.80
C ARG A 159 10.28 0.75 -21.27
N PRO A 160 9.20 1.39 -21.80
CA PRO A 160 7.84 1.07 -21.41
C PRO A 160 7.47 -0.35 -21.83
N ILE A 161 6.55 -0.98 -21.11
CA ILE A 161 6.15 -2.36 -21.35
C ILE A 161 4.65 -2.51 -21.56
N ASN A 162 4.26 -3.56 -22.30
CA ASN A 162 2.93 -4.11 -22.26
C ASN A 162 2.96 -5.41 -21.44
N TYR A 163 2.19 -5.44 -20.33
CA TYR A 163 2.21 -6.56 -19.42
C TYR A 163 0.81 -7.07 -19.11
N THR A 164 0.67 -8.40 -19.07
CA THR A 164 -0.59 -9.06 -18.68
C THR A 164 -0.42 -9.73 -17.31
N GLU A 165 -1.25 -9.30 -16.33
CA GLU A 165 -1.28 -9.83 -14.98
C GLU A 165 -2.59 -10.61 -14.76
N LEU A 166 -2.52 -11.94 -14.71
CA LEU A 166 -3.68 -12.83 -14.68
C LEU A 166 -4.07 -13.35 -13.29
N LYS A 167 -3.35 -12.94 -12.23
CA LYS A 167 -3.60 -13.42 -10.85
C LYS A 167 -4.23 -12.36 -9.93
N GLY A 168 -4.60 -11.19 -10.45
CA GLY A 168 -5.23 -10.12 -9.67
C GLY A 168 -4.32 -9.54 -8.58
N SER A 169 -3.03 -9.34 -8.87
CA SER A 169 -2.08 -8.85 -7.88
C SER A 169 -1.91 -7.34 -7.88
N ALA A 170 -2.48 -6.69 -6.88
CA ALA A 170 -2.29 -5.26 -6.67
C ALA A 170 -0.81 -4.85 -6.48
N GLN A 171 0.03 -5.72 -5.90
CA GLN A 171 1.45 -5.41 -5.68
C GLN A 171 2.25 -5.40 -6.99
N ILE A 172 1.98 -6.34 -7.89
CA ILE A 172 2.64 -6.40 -9.20
C ILE A 172 2.24 -5.18 -10.04
N LYS A 173 0.95 -4.92 -10.15
CA LYS A 173 0.38 -3.76 -10.80
C LYS A 173 0.99 -2.45 -10.28
N SER A 174 1.06 -2.30 -8.95
CA SER A 174 1.67 -1.13 -8.30
C SER A 174 3.17 -1.00 -8.63
N CYS A 175 3.92 -2.10 -8.59
CA CYS A 175 5.35 -2.08 -8.91
C CYS A 175 5.59 -1.63 -10.36
N ILE A 176 4.81 -2.15 -11.31
CA ILE A 176 4.88 -1.75 -12.72
C ILE A 176 4.55 -0.26 -12.89
N LEU A 177 3.51 0.25 -12.21
CA LEU A 177 3.14 1.67 -12.27
C LEU A 177 4.24 2.57 -11.69
N LEU A 178 4.89 2.18 -10.59
CA LEU A 178 6.02 2.91 -10.01
C LEU A 178 7.24 2.93 -10.94
N ALA A 179 7.50 1.84 -11.67
CA ALA A 179 8.55 1.81 -12.69
C ALA A 179 8.18 2.67 -13.91
N ALA A 180 6.94 2.56 -14.38
CA ALA A 180 6.41 3.35 -15.49
C ALA A 180 6.47 4.86 -15.22
N MET A 181 6.28 5.28 -13.96
CA MET A 181 6.36 6.69 -13.56
C MET A 181 7.71 7.33 -13.94
N LYS A 182 8.80 6.55 -13.89
CA LYS A 182 10.17 7.00 -14.18
C LYS A 182 10.63 6.67 -15.60
N THR A 183 9.82 5.96 -16.37
CA THR A 183 10.15 5.49 -17.73
C THR A 183 9.43 6.34 -18.76
N ALA A 184 10.14 6.83 -19.79
CA ALA A 184 9.51 7.58 -20.89
C ALA A 184 8.61 6.66 -21.72
N GLY A 185 7.49 7.20 -22.19
CA GLY A 185 6.56 6.50 -23.07
C GLY A 185 5.41 5.82 -22.35
N LYS A 186 4.65 5.03 -23.09
CA LYS A 186 3.35 4.49 -22.71
C LYS A 186 3.49 3.04 -22.22
N THR A 187 3.28 2.82 -20.93
CA THR A 187 3.16 1.47 -20.34
C THR A 187 1.69 1.06 -20.28
N LYS A 188 1.39 -0.19 -20.66
CA LYS A 188 0.05 -0.77 -20.61
C LYS A 188 0.04 -2.03 -19.75
N ILE A 189 -0.95 -2.12 -18.84
CA ILE A 189 -1.15 -3.29 -17.98
C ILE A 189 -2.57 -3.81 -18.24
N LYS A 190 -2.70 -5.04 -18.74
CA LYS A 190 -3.96 -5.77 -18.75
C LYS A 190 -3.99 -6.69 -17.55
N CYS A 191 -4.98 -6.55 -16.66
CA CYS A 191 -4.99 -7.29 -15.40
C CYS A 191 -6.41 -7.66 -14.94
N ILE A 192 -6.49 -8.69 -14.11
CA ILE A 192 -7.69 -8.97 -13.33
C ILE A 192 -7.86 -7.87 -12.30
N PRO A 193 -9.08 -7.31 -12.08
CA PRO A 193 -9.33 -6.29 -11.07
C PRO A 193 -8.81 -6.70 -9.68
N SER A 194 -8.15 -5.78 -9.03
CA SER A 194 -7.59 -5.98 -7.70
C SER A 194 -7.59 -4.65 -6.94
N ARG A 195 -7.00 -4.60 -5.72
CA ARG A 195 -6.90 -3.34 -4.96
C ARG A 195 -6.26 -2.24 -5.81
N ASP A 196 -6.89 -1.07 -5.84
CA ASP A 196 -6.61 0.04 -6.75
C ASP A 196 -6.02 1.29 -6.06
N HIS A 197 -5.44 1.14 -4.87
CA HIS A 197 -4.88 2.24 -4.09
C HIS A 197 -3.78 3.03 -4.83
N THR A 198 -2.96 2.37 -5.64
CA THR A 198 -1.91 3.05 -6.43
C THR A 198 -2.54 3.90 -7.53
N GLU A 199 -3.51 3.35 -8.23
CA GLU A 199 -4.24 4.04 -9.28
C GLU A 199 -4.98 5.27 -8.77
N LYS A 200 -5.61 5.15 -7.60
CA LYS A 200 -6.29 6.26 -6.93
C LYS A 200 -5.33 7.34 -6.46
N LEU A 201 -4.18 6.95 -5.88
CA LEU A 201 -3.14 7.89 -5.53
C LEU A 201 -2.54 8.60 -6.76
N PHE A 202 -2.34 7.86 -7.87
CA PHE A 202 -1.87 8.45 -9.12
C PHE A 202 -2.89 9.47 -9.68
N SER A 203 -4.19 9.14 -9.64
CA SER A 203 -5.25 10.06 -10.03
C SER A 203 -5.32 11.29 -9.13
N TYR A 204 -5.18 11.10 -7.80
CA TYR A 204 -5.13 12.19 -6.83
C TYR A 204 -3.95 13.15 -7.08
N LEU A 205 -2.80 12.61 -7.50
CA LEU A 205 -1.61 13.38 -7.86
C LEU A 205 -1.65 13.94 -9.30
N ASN A 206 -2.79 13.83 -9.99
CA ASN A 206 -2.97 14.26 -11.39
C ASN A 206 -1.91 13.67 -12.34
N LEU A 207 -1.46 12.44 -12.06
CA LEU A 207 -0.56 11.71 -12.94
C LEU A 207 -1.33 11.11 -14.13
N PRO A 208 -0.70 10.96 -15.30
CA PRO A 208 -1.38 10.58 -16.55
C PRO A 208 -1.74 9.09 -16.61
N ILE A 209 -2.65 8.67 -15.75
CA ILE A 209 -3.20 7.32 -15.69
C ILE A 209 -4.59 7.26 -16.33
N LYS A 210 -4.83 6.24 -17.15
CA LYS A 210 -6.14 5.93 -17.73
C LYS A 210 -6.50 4.48 -17.43
N ILE A 211 -7.75 4.22 -17.01
CA ILE A 211 -8.23 2.88 -16.67
C ILE A 211 -9.47 2.60 -17.50
N LYS A 212 -9.40 1.55 -18.31
CA LYS A 212 -10.55 1.01 -19.05
C LYS A 212 -10.97 -0.30 -18.39
N LYS A 213 -12.20 -0.38 -17.90
CA LYS A 213 -12.77 -1.59 -17.30
C LYS A 213 -13.50 -2.42 -18.36
N GLU A 214 -13.30 -3.71 -18.33
CA GLU A 214 -13.95 -4.72 -19.14
C GLU A 214 -14.58 -5.79 -18.22
N LYS A 215 -15.42 -6.70 -18.73
CA LYS A 215 -16.14 -7.68 -17.89
C LYS A 215 -15.24 -8.44 -16.90
N LYS A 216 -14.10 -8.97 -17.36
CA LYS A 216 -13.16 -9.78 -16.55
C LYS A 216 -11.82 -9.11 -16.30
N PHE A 217 -11.51 -8.05 -17.03
CA PHE A 217 -10.20 -7.41 -17.01
C PHE A 217 -10.33 -5.89 -16.84
N GLU A 218 -9.27 -5.28 -16.45
CA GLU A 218 -9.05 -3.84 -16.58
C GLU A 218 -7.75 -3.61 -17.35
N THR A 219 -7.75 -2.58 -18.16
CA THR A 219 -6.56 -2.12 -18.89
C THR A 219 -6.15 -0.78 -18.32
N ILE A 220 -4.99 -0.73 -17.71
CA ILE A 220 -4.38 0.47 -17.15
C ILE A 220 -3.31 0.96 -18.11
N THR A 221 -3.38 2.23 -18.47
CA THR A 221 -2.40 2.89 -19.34
C THR A 221 -1.79 4.05 -18.59
N PHE A 222 -0.47 4.17 -18.63
CA PHE A 222 0.27 5.21 -17.95
C PHE A 222 1.35 5.80 -18.87
N ASN A 223 1.43 7.14 -18.96
CA ASN A 223 2.49 7.84 -19.66
C ASN A 223 3.53 8.38 -18.66
N GLY A 224 4.76 7.90 -18.75
CA GLY A 224 5.79 8.19 -17.77
C GLY A 224 6.42 9.59 -17.86
N LYS A 225 7.31 9.87 -16.88
CA LYS A 225 8.12 11.10 -16.74
C LYS A 225 7.34 12.41 -16.50
N LYS A 226 6.21 12.36 -15.84
CA LYS A 226 5.55 13.55 -15.29
C LYS A 226 5.91 13.72 -13.83
N ASN A 227 6.75 14.70 -13.49
CA ASN A 227 7.05 15.09 -12.11
C ASN A 227 5.82 15.64 -11.39
N TYR A 228 5.80 15.54 -10.07
CA TYR A 228 4.76 16.10 -9.21
C TYR A 228 5.37 16.70 -7.93
N LYS A 229 4.65 17.68 -7.38
CA LYS A 229 5.07 18.37 -6.15
C LYS A 229 4.72 17.57 -4.90
N GLY A 230 5.33 17.92 -3.78
CA GLY A 230 4.93 17.45 -2.46
C GLY A 230 3.43 17.65 -2.22
N PHE A 231 2.81 16.77 -1.45
CA PHE A 231 1.36 16.72 -1.26
C PHE A 231 0.97 16.34 0.15
N ASN A 232 -0.21 16.77 0.56
CA ASN A 232 -0.80 16.40 1.85
C ASN A 232 -1.79 15.25 1.64
N TYR A 233 -1.82 14.30 2.59
CA TYR A 233 -2.71 13.16 2.48
C TYR A 233 -3.21 12.70 3.86
N VAL A 234 -4.51 12.58 4.03
CA VAL A 234 -5.08 11.96 5.23
C VAL A 234 -5.36 10.50 4.93
N ILE A 235 -4.68 9.61 5.63
CA ILE A 235 -4.81 8.16 5.44
C ILE A 235 -6.06 7.69 6.17
N PRO A 236 -7.05 7.12 5.48
CA PRO A 236 -8.26 6.60 6.11
C PRO A 236 -7.96 5.39 6.98
N GLY A 237 -8.83 5.13 7.96
CA GLY A 237 -8.73 3.96 8.84
C GLY A 237 -8.72 2.64 8.05
N ASP A 238 -7.94 1.66 8.52
CA ASP A 238 -7.81 0.36 7.85
C ASP A 238 -9.02 -0.52 8.13
N ILE A 239 -9.74 -0.92 7.07
CA ILE A 239 -10.87 -1.85 7.15
C ILE A 239 -10.48 -3.20 7.73
N SER A 240 -9.23 -3.67 7.52
CA SER A 240 -8.75 -4.91 8.11
C SER A 240 -8.57 -4.80 9.62
N SER A 241 -8.12 -3.66 10.12
CA SER A 241 -8.09 -3.38 11.58
C SER A 241 -9.50 -3.22 12.14
N SER A 242 -10.41 -2.58 11.39
CA SER A 242 -11.81 -2.42 11.78
C SER A 242 -12.52 -3.76 11.89
N SER A 243 -12.13 -4.78 11.12
CA SER A 243 -12.81 -6.10 11.09
C SER A 243 -12.80 -6.80 12.45
N PHE A 244 -11.75 -6.61 13.26
CA PHE A 244 -11.69 -7.17 14.62
C PHE A 244 -12.75 -6.56 15.54
N PHE A 245 -12.93 -5.24 15.48
CA PHE A 245 -13.96 -4.53 16.27
C PHE A 245 -15.36 -4.82 15.75
N ILE A 246 -15.54 -4.97 14.43
CA ILE A 246 -16.80 -5.39 13.83
C ILE A 246 -17.20 -6.78 14.36
N ALA A 247 -16.30 -7.77 14.27
CA ALA A 247 -16.55 -9.12 14.75
C ALA A 247 -16.83 -9.14 16.27
N LEU A 248 -16.02 -8.44 17.07
CA LEU A 248 -16.24 -8.31 18.51
C LEU A 248 -17.62 -7.78 18.82
N THR A 249 -18.08 -6.72 18.14
CA THR A 249 -19.39 -6.11 18.39
C THR A 249 -20.53 -7.04 18.00
N LEU A 250 -20.43 -7.70 16.85
CA LEU A 250 -21.46 -8.63 16.38
C LEU A 250 -21.67 -9.81 17.35
N LEU A 251 -20.57 -10.30 17.94
CA LEU A 251 -20.58 -11.44 18.87
C LEU A 251 -20.86 -11.06 20.33
N SER A 252 -20.78 -9.77 20.67
CA SER A 252 -21.08 -9.29 22.04
C SER A 252 -22.58 -9.09 22.23
N LYS A 253 -23.06 -9.20 23.49
CA LYS A 253 -24.45 -8.92 23.83
C LYS A 253 -24.68 -7.41 24.03
N ASN A 254 -25.82 -6.88 23.52
CA ASN A 254 -26.26 -5.50 23.73
C ASN A 254 -25.17 -4.43 23.51
N SER A 255 -24.31 -4.65 22.54
CA SER A 255 -23.17 -3.76 22.25
C SER A 255 -23.34 -3.02 20.91
N LYS A 256 -22.73 -1.87 20.81
CA LYS A 256 -22.66 -1.09 19.56
C LYS A 256 -21.34 -0.35 19.47
N ILE A 257 -20.88 -0.13 18.24
CA ILE A 257 -19.66 0.63 17.95
C ILE A 257 -19.85 1.51 16.70
N LEU A 258 -19.26 2.70 16.75
CA LEU A 258 -19.08 3.56 15.59
C LEU A 258 -17.59 3.67 15.28
N ILE A 259 -17.15 3.15 14.14
CA ILE A 259 -15.76 3.22 13.70
C ILE A 259 -15.67 4.30 12.63
N LYS A 260 -14.99 5.40 12.94
CA LYS A 260 -14.97 6.59 12.08
C LYS A 260 -13.92 6.54 10.98
N ASN A 261 -14.24 7.20 9.86
CA ASN A 261 -13.31 7.49 8.76
C ASN A 261 -12.61 6.26 8.18
N VAL A 262 -13.31 5.13 8.07
CA VAL A 262 -12.73 3.87 7.56
C VAL A 262 -12.73 3.86 6.04
N ASN A 263 -11.65 3.34 5.45
CA ASN A 263 -11.61 3.05 4.01
C ASN A 263 -12.65 1.99 3.64
N VAL A 264 -13.59 2.37 2.80
CA VAL A 264 -14.65 1.50 2.28
C VAL A 264 -14.51 1.33 0.75
N ASN A 265 -13.29 1.25 0.28
CA ASN A 265 -13.01 0.90 -1.11
C ASN A 265 -13.63 -0.45 -1.46
N ASN A 266 -14.40 -0.52 -2.53
CA ASN A 266 -15.12 -1.73 -2.96
C ASN A 266 -14.19 -2.95 -3.13
N SER A 267 -12.91 -2.73 -3.47
CA SER A 267 -11.91 -3.81 -3.54
C SER A 267 -11.47 -4.37 -2.17
N ARG A 268 -11.99 -3.79 -1.06
CA ARG A 268 -11.60 -4.13 0.32
C ARG A 268 -12.77 -4.48 1.22
N THR A 269 -14.02 -4.22 0.81
CA THR A 269 -15.21 -4.33 1.66
C THR A 269 -15.85 -5.71 1.67
N GLY A 270 -15.25 -6.72 1.07
CA GLY A 270 -15.83 -8.08 0.99
C GLY A 270 -16.29 -8.65 2.34
N ILE A 271 -15.60 -8.32 3.45
CA ILE A 271 -16.04 -8.70 4.79
C ILE A 271 -17.39 -8.08 5.15
N ILE A 272 -17.63 -6.81 4.80
CA ILE A 272 -18.91 -6.14 5.07
C ILE A 272 -20.02 -6.80 4.26
N ASP A 273 -19.73 -7.14 2.99
CA ASP A 273 -20.71 -7.74 2.08
C ASP A 273 -21.11 -9.14 2.58
N ILE A 274 -20.15 -9.97 2.97
CA ILE A 274 -20.39 -11.30 3.56
C ILE A 274 -21.19 -11.18 4.87
N LEU A 275 -20.78 -10.31 5.79
CA LEU A 275 -21.47 -10.13 7.05
C LEU A 275 -22.92 -9.62 6.87
N LYS A 276 -23.19 -8.80 5.85
CA LYS A 276 -24.57 -8.41 5.51
C LYS A 276 -25.40 -9.60 5.02
N ILE A 277 -24.84 -10.48 4.20
CA ILE A 277 -25.50 -11.73 3.78
C ILE A 277 -25.81 -12.60 5.01
N MET A 278 -24.94 -12.59 6.02
CA MET A 278 -25.17 -13.26 7.30
C MET A 278 -26.14 -12.53 8.25
N ASN A 279 -26.91 -11.54 7.76
CA ASN A 279 -27.84 -10.72 8.54
C ASN A 279 -27.19 -9.88 9.66
N ALA A 280 -25.91 -9.53 9.52
CA ALA A 280 -25.24 -8.67 10.49
C ALA A 280 -25.79 -7.24 10.44
N LYS A 281 -25.97 -6.62 11.62
CA LYS A 281 -26.44 -5.23 11.77
C LYS A 281 -25.30 -4.25 11.55
N ILE A 282 -24.87 -4.07 10.28
CA ILE A 282 -23.77 -3.18 9.86
C ILE A 282 -24.32 -2.11 8.93
N TYR A 283 -24.01 -0.85 9.22
CA TYR A 283 -24.46 0.32 8.47
C TYR A 283 -23.28 1.22 8.12
N LEU A 284 -23.19 1.67 6.88
CA LEU A 284 -22.23 2.66 6.42
C LEU A 284 -22.86 4.05 6.46
N LYS A 285 -22.39 4.91 7.35
CA LYS A 285 -22.82 6.30 7.53
C LYS A 285 -21.79 7.27 6.94
N ASN A 286 -22.18 8.49 6.67
CA ASN A 286 -21.29 9.58 6.23
C ASN A 286 -20.36 9.17 5.07
N LYS A 287 -20.90 8.46 4.07
CA LYS A 287 -20.15 8.02 2.87
C LYS A 287 -19.68 9.23 2.09
N ARG A 288 -18.38 9.28 1.78
CA ARG A 288 -17.78 10.34 0.97
C ARG A 288 -16.52 9.86 0.26
N THR A 289 -16.08 10.63 -0.72
CA THR A 289 -14.75 10.45 -1.32
C THR A 289 -13.81 11.50 -0.75
N TYR A 290 -12.67 11.05 -0.24
CA TYR A 290 -11.64 11.92 0.31
C TYR A 290 -10.25 11.47 -0.15
N ASN A 291 -9.47 12.40 -0.71
CA ASN A 291 -8.16 12.12 -1.30
C ASN A 291 -8.16 10.92 -2.27
N GLY A 292 -9.23 10.80 -3.10
CA GLY A 292 -9.39 9.72 -4.08
C GLY A 292 -9.88 8.38 -3.50
N GLU A 293 -9.98 8.21 -2.18
CA GLU A 293 -10.50 6.99 -1.53
C GLU A 293 -11.94 7.18 -1.04
N LYS A 294 -12.75 6.13 -1.17
CA LYS A 294 -14.07 6.06 -0.55
C LYS A 294 -13.92 5.79 0.92
N ILE A 295 -14.50 6.64 1.76
CA ILE A 295 -14.52 6.50 3.21
C ILE A 295 -15.93 6.57 3.77
N ALA A 296 -16.14 5.92 4.90
CA ALA A 296 -17.39 5.97 5.65
C ALA A 296 -17.15 5.75 7.14
N ASP A 297 -18.14 6.08 7.94
CA ASP A 297 -18.24 5.66 9.33
C ASP A 297 -18.98 4.32 9.38
N ILE A 298 -18.41 3.30 10.02
CA ILE A 298 -19.02 1.97 10.13
C ILE A 298 -19.71 1.85 11.46
N PHE A 299 -21.05 1.80 11.45
CA PHE A 299 -21.83 1.57 12.63
C PHE A 299 -22.28 0.11 12.72
N VAL A 300 -21.97 -0.54 13.85
CA VAL A 300 -22.26 -1.95 14.09
C VAL A 300 -23.04 -2.11 15.38
N LYS A 301 -24.03 -2.99 15.37
CA LYS A 301 -24.77 -3.44 16.55
C LYS A 301 -24.64 -4.96 16.72
N SER A 302 -24.73 -5.41 17.97
CA SER A 302 -24.84 -6.85 18.29
C SER A 302 -25.89 -7.53 17.41
N SER A 303 -25.59 -8.73 16.97
CA SER A 303 -26.52 -9.59 16.22
C SER A 303 -26.78 -10.88 16.99
N ASN A 304 -28.04 -11.14 17.35
CA ASN A 304 -28.39 -12.31 18.12
C ASN A 304 -28.27 -13.63 17.33
N LYS A 305 -28.42 -13.56 16.01
CA LYS A 305 -28.25 -14.70 15.10
C LYS A 305 -27.58 -14.22 13.82
N LEU A 306 -26.34 -14.61 13.58
CA LEU A 306 -25.71 -14.57 12.27
C LEU A 306 -26.07 -15.89 11.58
N LYS A 307 -26.62 -15.82 10.38
CA LYS A 307 -27.01 -17.00 9.59
C LYS A 307 -25.97 -17.29 8.53
#